data_4ae2a21d8e09fa27e60737d14e66a0b6
#
_entry.id   4ae2a21d8e09fa27e60737d14e66a0b6
#
_cell.length_a   1.000
_cell.length_b   1.000
_cell.length_c   1.000
_cell.angle_alpha   90.00
_cell.angle_beta   90.00
_cell.angle_gamma   90.00
#
_symmetry.space_group_name_H-M   'P 1'
#
loop_
_entity.id
_entity.type
_entity.pdbx_description
1 polymer ?
#
loop_
_entity_poly.entity_id
_entity_poly.type
_entity_poly.pdbx_seq_one_letter_code
_entity_poly.pdbx_strand_id
1 'polypeptide(L)'
;MTVAADGVAPRAFSDPERRESVGTLYVVGTPIGNLEDVTLRALRVLREVDLIAAEDTRTTRTLLRAHGIETPLTSFHEFSGPGKLRRLADRLSSQDVALVSDAGMPGLSDPGYPLIRAALEAGHAVVPIPGPSAILAALVASGLPMHAFHFLGFLPRKSGERRRALAAVADEDATLVAFESPHRLVASLADAAAVLGDRPMAAARELTKKFEEIVRGTVSELLDRFRREAPRGEFTLVFGGRPRRGVLE
;
A
#
# COMPACT_ATOMS: atom_id res chain seq x y z
N MET A 1 34.41 -3.59 11.34
CA MET A 1 34.44 -2.55 10.29
C MET A 1 33.42 -1.50 10.65
N THR A 2 33.90 -0.37 11.14
CA THR A 2 33.07 0.75 11.60
C THR A 2 32.67 1.53 10.35
N VAL A 3 31.38 1.51 10.02
CA VAL A 3 30.83 2.37 8.96
C VAL A 3 30.72 3.78 9.54
N ALA A 4 31.56 4.68 9.06
CA ALA A 4 31.51 6.09 9.38
C ALA A 4 30.14 6.63 8.91
N ALA A 5 29.39 7.22 9.84
CA ALA A 5 28.19 7.99 9.52
C ALA A 5 28.65 9.34 8.94
N ASP A 6 28.90 9.36 7.63
CA ASP A 6 29.02 10.65 6.92
C ASP A 6 27.66 11.34 6.98
N GLY A 7 27.62 12.38 7.81
CA GLY A 7 26.48 13.22 8.02
C GLY A 7 26.10 13.94 6.73
N VAL A 8 25.20 13.35 5.96
CA VAL A 8 24.44 14.12 4.97
C VAL A 8 23.53 15.02 5.77
N ALA A 9 23.94 16.28 5.91
CA ALA A 9 23.09 17.33 6.48
C ALA A 9 21.72 17.27 5.79
N PRO A 10 20.60 17.32 6.54
CA PRO A 10 19.29 17.37 5.94
C PRO A 10 19.27 18.61 5.03
N ARG A 11 19.12 18.40 3.72
CA ARG A 11 18.85 19.50 2.82
C ARG A 11 17.57 20.15 3.32
N ALA A 12 17.69 21.37 3.81
CA ALA A 12 16.56 22.21 4.13
C ALA A 12 15.68 22.31 2.87
N PHE A 13 14.45 21.82 2.95
CA PHE A 13 13.47 21.96 1.87
C PHE A 13 12.99 23.40 1.69
N SER A 14 13.40 24.31 2.55
CA SER A 14 13.15 25.74 2.49
C SER A 14 14.40 26.47 1.99
N ASP A 15 14.70 26.35 0.68
CA ASP A 15 15.59 27.28 0.01
C ASP A 15 14.74 28.52 -0.34
N PRO A 16 15.03 29.71 0.23
CA PRO A 16 14.27 30.94 -0.05
C PRO A 16 14.34 31.37 -1.54
N GLU A 17 15.35 30.94 -2.27
CA GLU A 17 15.49 31.23 -3.71
C GLU A 17 14.58 30.36 -4.58
N ARG A 18 13.94 29.32 -4.01
CA ARG A 18 13.02 28.42 -4.70
C ARG A 18 11.57 28.93 -4.79
N ARG A 19 11.26 30.12 -4.29
CA ARG A 19 9.88 30.68 -4.27
C ARG A 19 9.35 31.18 -5.61
N GLU A 20 10.13 31.12 -6.69
CA GLU A 20 9.63 31.17 -8.06
C GLU A 20 9.39 29.79 -8.66
N SER A 21 9.50 28.72 -7.90
CA SER A 21 9.42 27.34 -8.36
C SER A 21 8.02 26.73 -8.13
N VAL A 22 7.53 26.18 -9.18
CA VAL A 22 6.46 25.20 -9.30
C VAL A 22 6.41 24.26 -8.08
N GLY A 23 5.26 24.14 -7.41
CA GLY A 23 5.10 23.31 -6.21
C GLY A 23 5.30 21.82 -6.50
N THR A 24 5.54 21.06 -5.44
CA THR A 24 5.87 19.64 -5.45
C THR A 24 4.68 18.81 -4.96
N LEU A 25 4.42 17.70 -5.62
CA LEU A 25 3.50 16.67 -5.11
C LEU A 25 4.29 15.64 -4.32
N TYR A 26 4.06 15.57 -3.00
CA TYR A 26 4.61 14.54 -2.12
C TYR A 26 3.63 13.38 -1.99
N VAL A 27 4.02 12.17 -2.41
CA VAL A 27 3.22 10.95 -2.25
C VAL A 27 3.66 10.29 -0.96
N VAL A 28 2.87 10.44 0.11
CA VAL A 28 3.30 10.12 1.48
C VAL A 28 2.68 8.81 1.95
N GLY A 29 3.53 7.84 2.29
CA GLY A 29 3.10 6.61 2.94
C GLY A 29 2.65 6.84 4.38
N THR A 30 1.47 6.30 4.72
CA THR A 30 0.81 6.42 6.02
C THR A 30 0.77 5.08 6.76
N PRO A 31 0.56 5.06 8.09
CA PRO A 31 0.39 3.84 8.86
C PRO A 31 -0.69 2.92 8.31
N ILE A 32 -0.46 1.60 8.40
CA ILE A 32 -1.42 0.58 7.96
C ILE A 32 -2.26 0.01 9.11
N GLY A 33 -2.10 0.55 10.31
CA GLY A 33 -2.86 0.10 11.48
C GLY A 33 -2.26 0.53 12.82
N ASN A 34 -0.98 0.91 12.85
CA ASN A 34 -0.29 1.41 14.03
C ASN A 34 0.33 2.78 13.75
N LEU A 35 -0.08 3.81 14.48
CA LEU A 35 0.39 5.19 14.29
C LEU A 35 1.91 5.33 14.47
N GLU A 36 2.56 4.45 15.22
CA GLU A 36 4.01 4.44 15.43
C GLU A 36 4.81 4.08 14.17
N ASP A 37 4.17 3.45 13.18
CA ASP A 37 4.81 3.09 11.92
C ASP A 37 5.03 4.28 10.98
N VAL A 38 4.55 5.48 11.31
CA VAL A 38 4.79 6.68 10.51
C VAL A 38 6.27 7.08 10.54
N THR A 39 6.83 7.44 9.39
CA THR A 39 8.23 7.86 9.35
C THR A 39 8.40 9.32 9.79
N LEU A 40 9.56 9.63 10.40
CA LEU A 40 9.90 11.01 10.77
C LEU A 40 9.86 11.97 9.57
N ARG A 41 10.26 11.49 8.36
CA ARG A 41 10.22 12.28 7.15
C ARG A 41 8.77 12.53 6.70
N ALA A 42 7.88 11.55 6.83
CA ALA A 42 6.45 11.74 6.54
C ALA A 42 5.85 12.81 7.45
N LEU A 43 6.09 12.74 8.76
CA LEU A 43 5.61 13.74 9.72
C LEU A 43 6.14 15.14 9.40
N ARG A 44 7.42 15.27 9.02
CA ARG A 44 8.00 16.55 8.65
C ARG A 44 7.33 17.11 7.38
N VAL A 45 7.23 16.31 6.33
CA VAL A 45 6.58 16.72 5.07
C VAL A 45 5.13 17.15 5.31
N LEU A 46 4.36 16.36 6.08
CA LEU A 46 2.97 16.68 6.40
C LEU A 46 2.80 17.99 7.20
N ARG A 47 3.84 18.45 7.93
CA ARG A 47 3.84 19.76 8.60
C ARG A 47 4.19 20.91 7.66
N GLU A 48 5.06 20.66 6.69
CA GLU A 48 5.69 21.69 5.85
C GLU A 48 4.88 22.03 4.60
N VAL A 49 4.05 21.10 4.07
CA VAL A 49 3.25 21.33 2.87
C VAL A 49 2.09 22.29 3.10
N ASP A 50 1.64 22.99 2.06
CA ASP A 50 0.52 23.94 2.12
C ASP A 50 -0.83 23.25 2.23
N LEU A 51 -0.95 22.02 1.70
CA LEU A 51 -2.20 21.29 1.64
C LEU A 51 -1.96 19.77 1.67
N ILE A 52 -2.83 19.04 2.37
CA ILE A 52 -2.87 17.57 2.31
C ILE A 52 -4.14 17.14 1.59
N ALA A 53 -3.98 16.42 0.48
CA ALA A 53 -5.04 15.72 -0.25
C ALA A 53 -5.17 14.30 0.31
N ALA A 54 -6.28 14.01 0.98
CA ALA A 54 -6.51 12.77 1.72
C ALA A 54 -7.67 11.98 1.15
N GLU A 55 -7.57 10.65 1.13
CA GLU A 55 -8.66 9.77 0.72
C GLU A 55 -9.87 9.94 1.65
N ASP A 56 -9.71 9.71 2.95
CA ASP A 56 -10.64 10.08 4.00
C ASP A 56 -9.99 11.08 4.97
N THR A 57 -10.52 12.30 5.00
CA THR A 57 -10.02 13.37 5.89
C THR A 57 -10.22 13.06 7.38
N ARG A 58 -11.13 12.14 7.73
CA ARG A 58 -11.36 11.72 9.13
C ARG A 58 -10.23 10.84 9.62
N THR A 59 -9.86 9.83 8.83
CA THR A 59 -8.73 8.93 9.09
C THR A 59 -7.43 9.73 9.17
N THR A 60 -7.14 10.55 8.16
CA THR A 60 -5.93 11.38 8.13
C THR A 60 -5.88 12.34 9.32
N ARG A 61 -7.01 12.95 9.71
CA ARG A 61 -7.06 13.87 10.87
C ARG A 61 -6.67 13.17 12.18
N THR A 62 -6.96 11.87 12.32
CA THR A 62 -6.53 11.10 13.49
C THR A 62 -5.00 11.01 13.56
N LEU A 63 -4.33 10.71 12.44
CA LEU A 63 -2.88 10.71 12.34
C LEU A 63 -2.30 12.10 12.66
N LEU A 64 -2.82 13.15 12.01
CA LEU A 64 -2.31 14.51 12.19
C LEU A 64 -2.44 15.00 13.65
N ARG A 65 -3.58 14.75 14.28
CA ARG A 65 -3.83 15.11 15.69
C ARG A 65 -2.88 14.39 16.65
N ALA A 66 -2.62 13.10 16.41
CA ALA A 66 -1.69 12.32 17.24
C ALA A 66 -0.27 12.92 17.25
N HIS A 67 0.10 13.66 16.19
CA HIS A 67 1.43 14.24 16.01
C HIS A 67 1.45 15.77 16.02
N GLY A 68 0.35 16.45 16.44
CA GLY A 68 0.28 17.90 16.53
C GLY A 68 0.49 18.62 15.19
N ILE A 69 -0.09 18.10 14.11
CA ILE A 69 -0.01 18.65 12.75
C ILE A 69 -1.34 19.33 12.43
N GLU A 70 -1.31 20.59 12.00
CA GLU A 70 -2.50 21.43 11.72
C GLU A 70 -2.67 21.77 10.23
N THR A 71 -1.85 21.20 9.37
CA THR A 71 -1.87 21.44 7.92
C THR A 71 -3.27 21.24 7.34
N PRO A 72 -3.76 22.16 6.47
CA PRO A 72 -5.06 22.07 5.86
C PRO A 72 -5.28 20.76 5.10
N LEU A 73 -6.49 20.19 5.24
CA LEU A 73 -6.92 18.94 4.60
C LEU A 73 -7.97 19.20 3.53
N THR A 74 -7.87 18.47 2.42
CA THR A 74 -8.96 18.33 1.45
C THR A 74 -9.16 16.86 1.10
N SER A 75 -10.38 16.43 0.80
CA SER A 75 -10.64 15.04 0.37
C SER A 75 -10.19 14.84 -1.08
N PHE A 76 -9.61 13.69 -1.41
CA PHE A 76 -9.35 13.24 -2.77
C PHE A 76 -9.45 11.72 -2.84
N HIS A 77 -10.57 11.20 -3.31
CA HIS A 77 -10.93 9.79 -3.34
C HIS A 77 -11.30 9.35 -4.76
N GLU A 78 -11.51 8.07 -4.98
CA GLU A 78 -11.81 7.46 -6.28
C GLU A 78 -12.98 8.15 -7.02
N PHE A 79 -13.99 8.60 -6.28
CA PHE A 79 -15.16 9.31 -6.82
C PHE A 79 -14.96 10.83 -6.95
N SER A 80 -13.75 11.34 -6.74
CA SER A 80 -13.48 12.76 -6.95
C SER A 80 -13.54 13.12 -8.43
N GLY A 81 -14.48 13.98 -8.79
CA GLY A 81 -14.72 14.36 -10.18
C GLY A 81 -13.55 15.13 -10.80
N PRO A 82 -13.53 15.25 -12.16
CA PRO A 82 -12.45 15.90 -12.91
C PRO A 82 -12.17 17.35 -12.47
N GLY A 83 -13.20 18.07 -12.03
CA GLY A 83 -13.04 19.44 -11.52
C GLY A 83 -12.22 19.52 -10.23
N LYS A 84 -12.25 18.49 -9.37
CA LYS A 84 -11.43 18.45 -8.16
C LYS A 84 -9.99 18.08 -8.47
N LEU A 85 -9.79 17.12 -9.36
CA LEU A 85 -8.47 16.78 -9.87
C LEU A 85 -7.77 18.02 -10.46
N ARG A 86 -8.46 18.76 -11.34
CA ARG A 86 -7.93 19.99 -11.94
C ARG A 86 -7.55 21.02 -10.88
N ARG A 87 -8.44 21.32 -9.92
CA ARG A 87 -8.14 22.27 -8.84
C ARG A 87 -6.93 21.88 -7.99
N LEU A 88 -6.69 20.58 -7.76
CA LEU A 88 -5.51 20.12 -7.03
C LEU A 88 -4.25 20.23 -7.90
N ALA A 89 -4.34 19.92 -9.18
CA ALA A 89 -3.24 20.11 -10.12
C ALA A 89 -2.89 21.60 -10.27
N ASP A 90 -3.89 22.49 -10.38
CA ASP A 90 -3.67 23.94 -10.45
C ASP A 90 -2.97 24.51 -9.21
N ARG A 91 -3.21 23.93 -8.02
CA ARG A 91 -2.53 24.34 -6.79
C ARG A 91 -1.03 24.06 -6.81
N LEU A 92 -0.60 23.01 -7.50
CA LEU A 92 0.83 22.69 -7.64
C LEU A 92 1.62 23.77 -8.41
N SER A 93 0.95 24.71 -9.09
CA SER A 93 1.66 25.86 -9.71
C SER A 93 2.29 26.82 -8.67
N SER A 94 1.86 26.77 -7.40
CA SER A 94 2.34 27.70 -6.37
C SER A 94 2.40 27.10 -4.95
N GLN A 95 1.97 25.85 -4.76
CA GLN A 95 1.85 25.21 -3.45
C GLN A 95 2.41 23.80 -3.46
N ASP A 96 3.06 23.41 -2.37
CA ASP A 96 3.41 22.03 -2.10
C ASP A 96 2.18 21.26 -1.58
N VAL A 97 1.91 20.10 -2.16
CA VAL A 97 0.77 19.26 -1.80
C VAL A 97 1.24 17.88 -1.40
N ALA A 98 0.78 17.38 -0.25
CA ALA A 98 0.94 15.98 0.11
C ALA A 98 -0.32 15.19 -0.31
N LEU A 99 -0.12 14.04 -0.94
CA LEU A 99 -1.15 13.05 -1.22
C LEU A 99 -0.99 11.90 -0.22
N VAL A 100 -2.08 11.55 0.47
CA VAL A 100 -2.14 10.42 1.41
C VAL A 100 -3.36 9.55 1.14
N SER A 101 -3.23 8.24 1.34
CA SER A 101 -4.35 7.29 1.42
C SER A 101 -4.68 6.96 2.87
N ASP A 102 -5.74 6.21 3.09
CA ASP A 102 -6.14 5.79 4.43
C ASP A 102 -5.10 4.88 5.10
N ALA A 103 -4.36 4.09 4.30
CA ALA A 103 -3.33 3.19 4.78
C ALA A 103 -2.28 2.91 3.70
N GLY A 104 -1.00 2.92 4.05
CA GLY A 104 0.09 2.57 3.14
C GLY A 104 0.43 3.65 2.11
N MET A 105 0.83 3.24 0.91
CA MET A 105 1.27 4.13 -0.15
C MET A 105 0.11 4.49 -1.09
N PRO A 106 -0.19 5.79 -1.30
CA PRO A 106 -1.22 6.22 -2.23
C PRO A 106 -1.01 5.69 -3.65
N GLY A 107 -2.10 5.32 -4.33
CA GLY A 107 -2.08 4.79 -5.70
C GLY A 107 -1.89 3.28 -5.81
N LEU A 108 -1.56 2.57 -4.72
CA LEU A 108 -1.47 1.10 -4.69
C LEU A 108 -2.75 0.47 -4.16
N SER A 109 -3.70 0.16 -5.04
CA SER A 109 -5.07 -0.25 -4.71
C SER A 109 -5.90 0.84 -4.02
N ASP A 110 -5.42 2.08 -4.05
CA ASP A 110 -5.98 3.27 -3.44
C ASP A 110 -6.10 4.40 -4.47
N PRO A 111 -6.91 5.42 -4.23
CA PRO A 111 -6.94 6.61 -5.07
C PRO A 111 -5.58 7.35 -5.02
N GLY A 112 -5.23 8.00 -6.13
CA GLY A 112 -3.99 8.80 -6.18
C GLY A 112 -3.37 8.86 -7.56
N TYR A 113 -3.41 7.77 -8.31
CA TYR A 113 -2.82 7.69 -9.65
C TYR A 113 -3.20 8.86 -10.58
N PRO A 114 -4.48 9.30 -10.67
CA PRO A 114 -4.84 10.42 -11.54
C PRO A 114 -4.15 11.74 -11.16
N LEU A 115 -3.96 12.02 -9.87
CA LEU A 115 -3.27 13.25 -9.41
C LEU A 115 -1.76 13.16 -9.67
N ILE A 116 -1.16 12.01 -9.40
CA ILE A 116 0.26 11.76 -9.71
C ILE A 116 0.51 11.97 -11.20
N ARG A 117 -0.32 11.41 -12.05
CA ARG A 117 -0.22 11.54 -13.49
C ARG A 117 -0.40 12.99 -13.96
N ALA A 118 -1.42 13.69 -13.47
CA ALA A 118 -1.65 15.09 -13.80
C ALA A 118 -0.49 16.00 -13.38
N ALA A 119 0.11 15.76 -12.22
CA ALA A 119 1.28 16.48 -11.75
C ALA A 119 2.48 16.27 -12.69
N LEU A 120 2.77 15.04 -13.09
CA LEU A 120 3.85 14.71 -14.01
C LEU A 120 3.63 15.30 -15.41
N GLU A 121 2.40 15.21 -15.95
CA GLU A 121 2.03 15.79 -17.26
C GLU A 121 2.15 17.32 -17.27
N ALA A 122 1.93 17.97 -16.14
CA ALA A 122 2.11 19.42 -15.96
C ALA A 122 3.57 19.83 -15.65
N GLY A 123 4.50 18.88 -15.55
CA GLY A 123 5.92 19.15 -15.27
C GLY A 123 6.26 19.39 -13.80
N HIS A 124 5.34 19.11 -12.88
CA HIS A 124 5.59 19.22 -11.43
C HIS A 124 6.47 18.09 -10.91
N ALA A 125 7.27 18.38 -9.89
CA ALA A 125 8.04 17.37 -9.19
C ALA A 125 7.08 16.45 -8.40
N VAL A 126 7.28 15.12 -8.51
CA VAL A 126 6.58 14.12 -7.70
C VAL A 126 7.61 13.41 -6.84
N VAL A 127 7.48 13.54 -5.52
CA VAL A 127 8.46 13.03 -4.55
C VAL A 127 7.82 11.95 -3.68
N PRO A 128 8.24 10.68 -3.78
CA PRO A 128 7.74 9.64 -2.90
C PRO A 128 8.38 9.76 -1.52
N ILE A 129 7.55 9.68 -0.48
CA ILE A 129 7.96 9.57 0.91
C ILE A 129 7.65 8.13 1.36
N PRO A 130 8.65 7.25 1.48
CA PRO A 130 8.47 5.86 1.87
C PRO A 130 7.73 5.72 3.19
N GLY A 131 6.94 4.69 3.30
CA GLY A 131 6.18 4.39 4.51
C GLY A 131 5.81 2.91 4.61
N PRO A 132 4.97 2.53 5.58
CA PRO A 132 4.50 1.18 5.78
C PRO A 132 3.82 0.59 4.54
N SER A 133 3.94 -0.74 4.40
CA SER A 133 3.33 -1.47 3.29
C SER A 133 2.86 -2.84 3.77
N ALA A 134 1.56 -3.10 3.69
CA ALA A 134 1.00 -4.42 4.01
C ALA A 134 1.53 -5.51 3.07
N ILE A 135 1.84 -5.16 1.82
CA ILE A 135 2.43 -6.06 0.82
C ILE A 135 3.78 -6.56 1.31
N LEU A 136 4.69 -5.64 1.65
CA LEU A 136 6.05 -5.99 2.06
C LEU A 136 6.06 -6.62 3.46
N ALA A 137 5.24 -6.14 4.39
CA ALA A 137 5.13 -6.72 5.73
C ALA A 137 4.64 -8.17 5.68
N ALA A 138 3.59 -8.47 4.90
CA ALA A 138 3.11 -9.82 4.71
C ALA A 138 4.15 -10.70 4.00
N LEU A 139 4.81 -10.19 2.97
CA LEU A 139 5.79 -10.92 2.18
C LEU A 139 6.98 -11.38 3.04
N VAL A 140 7.61 -10.46 3.78
CA VAL A 140 8.77 -10.81 4.63
C VAL A 140 8.40 -11.73 5.77
N ALA A 141 7.16 -11.64 6.27
CA ALA A 141 6.66 -12.49 7.34
C ALA A 141 6.07 -13.83 6.85
N SER A 142 5.91 -14.02 5.53
CA SER A 142 5.29 -15.23 4.97
C SER A 142 6.15 -16.48 5.12
N GLY A 143 7.49 -16.34 5.07
CA GLY A 143 8.43 -17.46 4.97
C GLY A 143 8.55 -18.02 3.55
N LEU A 144 7.97 -17.35 2.54
CA LEU A 144 8.05 -17.72 1.13
C LEU A 144 9.17 -16.95 0.41
N PRO A 145 9.66 -17.41 -0.75
CA PRO A 145 10.66 -16.70 -1.53
C PRO A 145 10.22 -15.27 -1.84
N MET A 146 11.10 -14.28 -1.60
CA MET A 146 10.73 -12.86 -1.74
C MET A 146 11.62 -12.10 -2.74
N HIS A 147 12.53 -12.79 -3.45
CA HIS A 147 13.40 -12.18 -4.45
C HIS A 147 12.63 -11.70 -5.70
N ALA A 148 11.48 -12.31 -5.98
CA ALA A 148 10.54 -11.88 -7.01
C ALA A 148 9.12 -12.12 -6.52
N PHE A 149 8.25 -11.12 -6.69
CA PHE A 149 6.83 -11.26 -6.35
C PHE A 149 5.95 -10.47 -7.32
N HIS A 150 4.71 -10.91 -7.45
CA HIS A 150 3.70 -10.28 -8.27
C HIS A 150 2.54 -9.83 -7.37
N PHE A 151 2.25 -8.53 -7.33
CA PHE A 151 1.13 -7.98 -6.60
C PHE A 151 -0.11 -7.91 -7.48
N LEU A 152 -1.18 -8.57 -7.04
CA LEU A 152 -2.44 -8.72 -7.79
C LEU A 152 -3.52 -7.70 -7.39
N GLY A 153 -3.22 -6.84 -6.39
CA GLY A 153 -4.26 -5.97 -5.81
C GLY A 153 -5.32 -6.76 -5.06
N PHE A 154 -6.55 -6.20 -5.00
CA PHE A 154 -7.71 -6.96 -4.53
C PHE A 154 -8.15 -7.97 -5.58
N LEU A 155 -8.34 -9.22 -5.15
CA LEU A 155 -8.86 -10.24 -6.05
C LEU A 155 -10.26 -9.88 -6.56
N PRO A 156 -10.60 -10.19 -7.84
CA PRO A 156 -11.92 -9.88 -8.40
C PRO A 156 -13.08 -10.46 -7.58
N ARG A 157 -14.18 -9.71 -7.51
CA ARG A 157 -15.34 -10.11 -6.69
C ARG A 157 -16.03 -11.36 -7.23
N LYS A 158 -16.19 -11.47 -8.56
CA LYS A 158 -16.85 -12.61 -9.21
C LYS A 158 -15.87 -13.78 -9.36
N SER A 159 -16.29 -15.00 -8.98
CA SER A 159 -15.46 -16.19 -9.03
C SER A 159 -14.84 -16.44 -10.41
N GLY A 160 -15.62 -16.31 -11.50
CA GLY A 160 -15.09 -16.51 -12.85
C GLY A 160 -14.00 -15.52 -13.25
N GLU A 161 -14.10 -14.24 -12.82
CA GLU A 161 -13.08 -13.23 -13.05
C GLU A 161 -11.86 -13.49 -12.18
N ARG A 162 -12.06 -13.86 -10.91
CA ARG A 162 -11.01 -14.21 -9.96
C ARG A 162 -10.19 -15.41 -10.43
N ARG A 163 -10.86 -16.48 -10.89
CA ARG A 163 -10.19 -17.66 -11.47
C ARG A 163 -9.38 -17.30 -12.70
N ARG A 164 -9.88 -16.44 -13.57
CA ARG A 164 -9.12 -15.97 -14.75
C ARG A 164 -7.89 -15.16 -14.34
N ALA A 165 -8.01 -14.26 -13.36
CA ALA A 165 -6.89 -13.49 -12.85
C ALA A 165 -5.81 -14.40 -12.22
N LEU A 166 -6.22 -15.39 -11.42
CA LEU A 166 -5.30 -16.38 -10.84
C LEU A 166 -4.67 -17.28 -11.91
N ALA A 167 -5.43 -17.70 -12.92
CA ALA A 167 -4.91 -18.52 -14.00
C ALA A 167 -3.85 -17.80 -14.85
N ALA A 168 -3.97 -16.50 -15.02
CA ALA A 168 -2.99 -15.69 -15.75
C ALA A 168 -1.60 -15.69 -15.10
N VAL A 169 -1.50 -15.98 -13.80
CA VAL A 169 -0.25 -16.00 -13.03
C VAL A 169 0.06 -17.37 -12.42
N ALA A 170 -0.71 -18.41 -12.78
CA ALA A 170 -0.59 -19.74 -12.17
C ALA A 170 0.76 -20.42 -12.45
N ASP A 171 1.37 -20.10 -13.59
CA ASP A 171 2.64 -20.68 -14.02
C ASP A 171 3.86 -19.88 -13.62
N GLU A 172 3.68 -18.74 -12.94
CA GLU A 172 4.80 -17.91 -12.48
C GLU A 172 5.56 -18.55 -11.31
N ASP A 173 6.89 -18.44 -11.35
CA ASP A 173 7.77 -18.85 -10.25
C ASP A 173 7.80 -17.82 -9.11
N ALA A 174 7.36 -16.59 -9.39
CA ALA A 174 7.32 -15.50 -8.42
C ALA A 174 6.25 -15.74 -7.35
N THR A 175 6.50 -15.28 -6.14
CA THR A 175 5.51 -15.26 -5.06
C THR A 175 4.37 -14.31 -5.41
N LEU A 176 3.12 -14.73 -5.21
CA LEU A 176 1.95 -13.91 -5.52
C LEU A 176 1.43 -13.25 -4.23
N VAL A 177 1.14 -11.97 -4.29
CA VAL A 177 0.58 -11.22 -3.15
C VAL A 177 -0.75 -10.61 -3.56
N ALA A 178 -1.79 -10.76 -2.72
CA ALA A 178 -3.10 -10.19 -2.98
C ALA A 178 -3.75 -9.65 -1.70
N PHE A 179 -4.57 -8.61 -1.83
CA PHE A 179 -5.46 -8.18 -0.76
C PHE A 179 -6.80 -8.91 -0.83
N GLU A 180 -7.38 -9.20 0.34
CA GLU A 180 -8.69 -9.81 0.40
C GLU A 180 -9.49 -9.37 1.63
N SER A 181 -10.80 -9.26 1.46
CA SER A 181 -11.72 -8.97 2.55
C SER A 181 -12.15 -10.24 3.29
N PRO A 182 -12.48 -10.15 4.59
CA PRO A 182 -12.91 -11.32 5.37
C PRO A 182 -14.13 -11.99 4.77
N HIS A 183 -15.06 -11.23 4.19
CA HIS A 183 -16.30 -11.74 3.61
C HIS A 183 -16.11 -12.62 2.36
N ARG A 184 -14.96 -12.48 1.69
CA ARG A 184 -14.65 -13.18 0.45
C ARG A 184 -13.54 -14.21 0.60
N LEU A 185 -12.82 -14.19 1.73
CA LEU A 185 -11.62 -15.00 1.95
C LEU A 185 -11.83 -16.48 1.62
N VAL A 186 -12.85 -17.11 2.18
CA VAL A 186 -13.14 -18.55 1.98
C VAL A 186 -13.39 -18.85 0.49
N ALA A 187 -14.19 -18.01 -0.18
CA ALA A 187 -14.46 -18.19 -1.62
C ALA A 187 -13.20 -17.96 -2.48
N SER A 188 -12.37 -17.00 -2.09
CA SER A 188 -11.11 -16.70 -2.77
C SER A 188 -10.09 -17.81 -2.59
N LEU A 189 -9.96 -18.40 -1.41
CA LEU A 189 -9.10 -19.56 -1.17
C LEU A 189 -9.60 -20.82 -1.91
N ALA A 190 -10.91 -21.03 -2.00
CA ALA A 190 -11.46 -22.13 -2.81
C ALA A 190 -11.14 -22.01 -4.30
N ASP A 191 -11.23 -20.78 -4.85
CA ASP A 191 -10.82 -20.53 -6.24
C ASP A 191 -9.30 -20.64 -6.41
N ALA A 192 -8.52 -20.19 -5.43
CA ALA A 192 -7.06 -20.34 -5.45
C ALA A 192 -6.65 -21.83 -5.42
N ALA A 193 -7.25 -22.67 -4.56
CA ALA A 193 -7.01 -24.10 -4.52
C ALA A 193 -7.30 -24.76 -5.89
N ALA A 194 -8.40 -24.37 -6.53
CA ALA A 194 -8.82 -24.94 -7.82
C ALA A 194 -7.89 -24.52 -9.00
N VAL A 195 -7.28 -23.33 -8.94
CA VAL A 195 -6.50 -22.76 -10.05
C VAL A 195 -5.01 -22.86 -9.83
N LEU A 196 -4.53 -22.50 -8.63
CA LEU A 196 -3.11 -22.51 -8.29
C LEU A 196 -2.66 -23.88 -7.75
N GLY A 197 -3.59 -24.73 -7.34
CA GLY A 197 -3.31 -25.98 -6.63
C GLY A 197 -2.98 -25.76 -5.16
N ASP A 198 -2.55 -26.83 -4.48
CA ASP A 198 -2.26 -26.82 -3.06
C ASP A 198 -0.80 -26.44 -2.79
N ARG A 199 -0.48 -25.17 -3.06
CA ARG A 199 0.87 -24.64 -2.82
C ARG A 199 1.00 -23.99 -1.45
N PRO A 200 2.23 -23.82 -0.94
CA PRO A 200 2.46 -23.09 0.30
C PRO A 200 1.91 -21.67 0.23
N MET A 201 1.33 -21.18 1.32
CA MET A 201 0.83 -19.83 1.43
C MET A 201 0.92 -19.28 2.85
N ALA A 202 0.78 -17.97 3.00
CA ALA A 202 0.53 -17.29 4.25
C ALA A 202 -0.68 -16.36 4.11
N ALA A 203 -1.48 -16.26 5.17
CA ALA A 203 -2.52 -15.27 5.31
C ALA A 203 -2.16 -14.33 6.47
N ALA A 204 -1.76 -13.12 6.16
CA ALA A 204 -1.47 -12.08 7.14
C ALA A 204 -2.74 -11.26 7.39
N ARG A 205 -3.21 -11.28 8.63
CA ARG A 205 -4.43 -10.64 9.07
C ARG A 205 -4.10 -9.46 9.97
N GLU A 206 -4.79 -8.34 9.80
CA GLU A 206 -4.73 -7.18 10.70
C GLU A 206 -3.29 -6.74 11.03
N LEU A 207 -2.42 -6.72 10.03
CA LEU A 207 -1.01 -6.34 10.18
C LEU A 207 -0.85 -5.03 10.94
N THR A 208 0.08 -5.00 11.90
CA THR A 208 0.40 -3.90 12.82
C THR A 208 -0.68 -3.55 13.85
N LYS A 209 -1.89 -4.15 13.74
CA LYS A 209 -3.01 -3.89 14.65
C LYS A 209 -3.01 -4.85 15.84
N LYS A 210 -3.85 -4.57 16.84
CA LYS A 210 -3.97 -5.38 18.07
C LYS A 210 -4.22 -6.88 17.83
N PHE A 211 -4.88 -7.24 16.74
CA PHE A 211 -5.23 -8.61 16.39
C PHE A 211 -4.45 -9.14 15.20
N GLU A 212 -3.21 -8.67 15.05
CA GLU A 212 -2.29 -9.18 14.04
C GLU A 212 -2.10 -10.70 14.19
N GLU A 213 -2.24 -11.39 13.08
CA GLU A 213 -2.03 -12.83 13.01
C GLU A 213 -1.48 -13.21 11.63
N ILE A 214 -0.47 -14.08 11.60
CA ILE A 214 0.07 -14.60 10.36
C ILE A 214 0.00 -16.12 10.38
N VAL A 215 -0.94 -16.67 9.60
CA VAL A 215 -1.16 -18.10 9.46
C VAL A 215 -0.42 -18.60 8.23
N ARG A 216 0.37 -19.66 8.41
CA ARG A 216 1.14 -20.31 7.34
C ARG A 216 0.69 -21.74 7.17
N GLY A 217 0.75 -22.26 5.95
CA GLY A 217 0.38 -23.63 5.62
C GLY A 217 0.20 -23.75 4.11
N THR A 218 -0.58 -24.72 3.65
CA THR A 218 -1.00 -24.84 2.27
C THR A 218 -2.33 -24.13 2.02
N VAL A 219 -2.69 -23.92 0.75
CA VAL A 219 -3.98 -23.31 0.39
C VAL A 219 -5.14 -24.11 0.96
N SER A 220 -5.06 -25.45 0.91
CA SER A 220 -6.10 -26.34 1.45
C SER A 220 -6.21 -26.26 2.97
N GLU A 221 -5.10 -26.24 3.68
CA GLU A 221 -5.08 -26.13 5.15
C GLU A 221 -5.70 -24.81 5.61
N LEU A 222 -5.34 -23.68 4.98
CA LEU A 222 -5.89 -22.39 5.33
C LEU A 222 -7.38 -22.27 4.92
N LEU A 223 -7.77 -22.84 3.79
CA LEU A 223 -9.17 -22.92 3.38
C LEU A 223 -10.01 -23.67 4.42
N ASP A 224 -9.53 -24.81 4.89
CA ASP A 224 -10.24 -25.63 5.90
C ASP A 224 -10.28 -24.93 7.28
N ARG A 225 -9.21 -24.23 7.65
CA ARG A 225 -9.20 -23.39 8.86
C ARG A 225 -10.27 -22.30 8.77
N PHE A 226 -10.27 -21.49 7.72
CA PHE A 226 -11.19 -20.35 7.60
C PHE A 226 -12.64 -20.74 7.27
N ARG A 227 -12.89 -21.98 6.89
CA ARG A 227 -14.25 -22.55 6.87
C ARG A 227 -14.80 -22.82 8.28
N ARG A 228 -13.93 -23.19 9.21
CA ARG A 228 -14.31 -23.45 10.61
C ARG A 228 -14.33 -22.19 11.46
N GLU A 229 -13.40 -21.29 11.22
CA GLU A 229 -13.22 -20.04 11.95
C GLU A 229 -13.62 -18.87 11.06
N ALA A 230 -14.74 -18.20 11.35
CA ALA A 230 -15.20 -17.08 10.55
C ALA A 230 -14.12 -15.98 10.45
N PRO A 231 -13.62 -15.67 9.26
CA PRO A 231 -12.56 -14.66 9.09
C PRO A 231 -13.05 -13.27 9.47
N ARG A 232 -12.17 -12.48 10.12
CA ARG A 232 -12.44 -11.09 10.53
C ARG A 232 -11.21 -10.22 10.21
N GLY A 233 -11.46 -8.94 9.96
CA GLY A 233 -10.39 -7.98 9.67
C GLY A 233 -9.92 -8.05 8.22
N GLU A 234 -8.84 -7.38 7.92
CA GLU A 234 -8.25 -7.26 6.58
C GLU A 234 -7.17 -8.31 6.38
N PHE A 235 -7.07 -8.84 5.18
CA PHE A 235 -6.11 -9.89 4.85
C PHE A 235 -5.19 -9.49 3.71
N THR A 236 -3.90 -9.81 3.88
CA THR A 236 -2.92 -9.88 2.80
C THR A 236 -2.54 -11.34 2.62
N LEU A 237 -2.84 -11.89 1.45
CA LEU A 237 -2.57 -13.27 1.07
C LEU A 237 -1.25 -13.34 0.32
N VAL A 238 -0.41 -14.29 0.69
CA VAL A 238 0.88 -14.54 0.03
C VAL A 238 0.88 -15.99 -0.39
N PHE A 239 0.95 -16.26 -1.72
CA PHE A 239 1.01 -17.62 -2.26
C PHE A 239 2.39 -17.87 -2.83
N GLY A 240 2.95 -19.02 -2.57
CA GLY A 240 4.18 -19.46 -3.22
C GLY A 240 4.03 -19.51 -4.75
N GLY A 241 5.10 -19.25 -5.47
CA GLY A 241 5.16 -19.44 -6.92
C GLY A 241 4.95 -20.91 -7.32
N ARG A 242 4.90 -21.17 -8.62
CA ARG A 242 4.81 -22.54 -9.15
C ARG A 242 6.03 -23.36 -8.64
N PRO A 243 5.84 -24.55 -8.05
CA PRO A 243 6.94 -25.41 -7.67
C PRO A 243 7.79 -25.76 -8.91
N ARG A 244 9.07 -25.46 -8.88
CA ARG A 244 9.99 -25.91 -9.96
C ARG A 244 10.08 -27.42 -9.90
N ARG A 245 9.79 -28.10 -11.01
CA ARG A 245 10.05 -29.53 -11.12
C ARG A 245 11.57 -29.74 -11.05
N GLY A 246 12.06 -30.32 -9.95
CA GLY A 246 13.43 -30.86 -9.87
C GLY A 246 14.45 -30.10 -9.02
N VAL A 247 14.05 -29.18 -8.14
CA VAL A 247 14.93 -28.69 -7.06
C VAL A 247 14.35 -29.18 -5.75
N LEU A 248 14.75 -30.40 -5.36
CA LEU A 248 14.71 -30.81 -3.95
C LEU A 248 15.90 -30.07 -3.30
N GLU A 249 15.63 -29.16 -2.37
CA GLU A 249 16.61 -28.63 -1.44
C GLU A 249 17.10 -29.72 -0.50
#